data_96a724b0c96229e753ed31ffb86ee5b0
#
_entry.id   96a724b0c96229e753ed31ffb86ee5b0
#
_cell.length_a   1.000
_cell.length_b   1.000
_cell.length_c   1.000
_cell.angle_alpha   90.00
_cell.angle_beta   90.00
_cell.angle_gamma   90.00
#
_symmetry.space_group_name_H-M   'P 1'
#
loop_
_entity.id
_entity.type
_entity.pdbx_description
1 polymer ?
#
loop_
_entity_poly.entity_id
_entity_poly.type
_entity_poly.pdbx_seq_one_letter_code
_entity_poly.pdbx_strand_id
1 'polypeptide(L)'
;ATSKIRNASDLETVTSMGFRGEALASIAAISKVEMISKTGENEIGYKVNVQAGKIINKEETGCSKGTIITITDLFFNTPVRYKFLKKDFTEAGYIEDVITRIALIHPEIAIKLTSSGKTIIQTSGNGDIKSVVYGIYGKDVADNILEVNYQYEDIKVTGVIGKPVIARSNRGNQIFFVNKRYIKDKTLTSAAEQA
;
A
#
# COMPACT_ATOMS: atom_id res chain seq x y z
N ALA A 1 6.35 -2.69 19.17
CA ALA A 1 5.22 -3.34 19.82
C ALA A 1 3.97 -3.25 18.93
N THR A 2 3.18 -4.32 18.87
CA THR A 2 1.91 -4.37 18.13
C THR A 2 0.78 -4.78 19.06
N SER A 3 -0.41 -4.21 18.86
CA SER A 3 -1.63 -4.62 19.56
C SER A 3 -2.31 -5.83 18.91
N LYS A 4 -1.86 -6.25 17.73
CA LYS A 4 -2.55 -7.23 16.86
C LYS A 4 -2.06 -8.67 17.05
N ILE A 5 -0.89 -8.87 17.61
CA ILE A 5 -0.30 -10.19 17.88
C ILE A 5 0.16 -10.24 19.31
N ARG A 6 -0.34 -11.22 20.06
CA ARG A 6 0.04 -11.50 21.44
C ARG A 6 0.67 -12.89 21.57
N ASN A 7 0.19 -13.85 20.77
CA ASN A 7 0.62 -15.24 20.77
C ASN A 7 1.00 -15.70 19.36
N ALA A 8 1.74 -16.80 19.24
CA ALA A 8 2.15 -17.35 17.96
C ALA A 8 0.96 -17.77 17.07
N SER A 9 -0.12 -18.27 17.66
CA SER A 9 -1.36 -18.64 16.95
C SER A 9 -2.07 -17.45 16.29
N ASP A 10 -1.87 -16.24 16.81
CA ASP A 10 -2.48 -15.03 16.20
C ASP A 10 -1.92 -14.76 14.80
N LEU A 11 -0.72 -15.29 14.48
CA LEU A 11 -0.11 -15.13 13.16
C LEU A 11 -0.93 -15.79 12.04
N GLU A 12 -1.64 -16.87 12.34
CA GLU A 12 -2.46 -17.59 11.35
C GLU A 12 -3.74 -16.84 11.01
N THR A 13 -4.21 -15.99 11.93
CA THR A 13 -5.49 -15.26 11.80
C THR A 13 -5.33 -13.79 11.46
N VAL A 14 -4.09 -13.29 11.29
CA VAL A 14 -3.86 -11.87 10.97
C VAL A 14 -4.38 -11.52 9.58
N THR A 15 -5.42 -10.70 9.54
CA THR A 15 -6.04 -10.16 8.30
C THR A 15 -5.57 -8.75 7.97
N SER A 16 -4.85 -8.08 8.88
CA SER A 16 -4.39 -6.70 8.67
C SER A 16 -3.06 -6.65 7.92
N MET A 17 -2.86 -5.58 7.13
CA MET A 17 -1.61 -5.33 6.38
C MET A 17 -0.38 -5.36 7.29
N GLY A 18 -0.38 -4.56 8.37
CA GLY A 18 0.69 -4.45 9.33
C GLY A 18 0.38 -5.19 10.62
N PHE A 19 1.34 -5.97 11.12
CA PHE A 19 1.19 -6.74 12.35
C PHE A 19 2.41 -6.72 13.28
N ARG A 20 3.57 -6.24 12.82
CA ARG A 20 4.80 -6.22 13.62
C ARG A 20 4.95 -4.97 14.49
N GLY A 21 4.29 -3.85 14.14
CA GLY A 21 4.38 -2.59 14.87
C GLY A 21 5.76 -1.91 14.82
N GLU A 22 6.53 -2.19 13.77
CA GLU A 22 7.93 -1.74 13.64
C GLU A 22 8.14 -0.71 12.51
N ALA A 23 7.23 -0.63 11.53
CA ALA A 23 7.44 0.14 10.31
C ALA A 23 7.67 1.64 10.60
N LEU A 24 6.78 2.28 11.38
CA LEU A 24 6.90 3.70 11.66
C LEU A 24 8.13 4.02 12.52
N ALA A 25 8.47 3.15 13.47
CA ALA A 25 9.68 3.30 14.28
C ALA A 25 10.96 3.21 13.43
N SER A 26 11.00 2.25 12.50
CA SER A 26 12.12 2.07 11.57
C SER A 26 12.28 3.26 10.61
N ILE A 27 11.16 3.79 10.10
CA ILE A 27 11.15 5.00 9.26
C ILE A 27 11.64 6.20 10.06
N ALA A 28 11.11 6.41 11.27
CA ALA A 28 11.48 7.54 12.12
C ALA A 28 12.96 7.53 12.53
N ALA A 29 13.56 6.35 12.64
CA ALA A 29 15.00 6.21 12.97
C ALA A 29 15.93 6.78 11.90
N ILE A 30 15.47 6.89 10.65
CA ILE A 30 16.29 7.28 9.49
C ILE A 30 15.76 8.49 8.71
N SER A 31 14.77 9.18 9.27
CA SER A 31 14.09 10.31 8.60
C SER A 31 13.67 11.37 9.62
N LYS A 32 13.10 12.45 9.13
CA LYS A 32 12.33 13.40 9.92
C LYS A 32 10.85 13.09 9.72
N VAL A 33 10.12 12.90 10.81
CA VAL A 33 8.69 12.58 10.82
C VAL A 33 7.92 13.63 11.57
N GLU A 34 6.91 14.19 10.96
CA GLU A 34 5.86 14.97 11.60
C GLU A 34 4.57 14.14 11.58
N MET A 35 3.96 13.99 12.73
CA MET A 35 2.67 13.31 12.85
C MET A 35 1.67 14.23 13.54
N ILE A 36 0.53 14.46 12.92
CA ILE A 36 -0.61 15.17 13.48
C ILE A 36 -1.76 14.19 13.57
N SER A 37 -2.37 14.04 14.75
CA SER A 37 -3.45 13.08 14.93
C SER A 37 -4.48 13.57 15.93
N LYS A 38 -5.77 13.28 15.60
CA LYS A 38 -6.92 13.54 16.48
C LYS A 38 -7.91 12.40 16.40
N THR A 39 -8.40 11.93 17.54
CA THR A 39 -9.53 11.00 17.60
C THR A 39 -10.86 11.74 17.47
N GLY A 40 -11.95 11.01 17.21
CA GLY A 40 -13.29 11.63 17.13
C GLY A 40 -13.84 12.13 18.46
N GLU A 41 -13.28 11.64 19.57
CA GLU A 41 -13.72 11.95 20.95
C GLU A 41 -13.00 13.17 21.54
N ASN A 42 -11.84 13.54 21.01
CA ASN A 42 -11.05 14.64 21.51
C ASN A 42 -11.35 15.93 20.76
N GLU A 43 -11.40 17.05 21.49
CA GLU A 43 -11.55 18.38 20.89
C GLU A 43 -10.24 18.86 20.27
N ILE A 44 -9.12 18.50 20.85
CA ILE A 44 -7.76 18.92 20.45
C ILE A 44 -6.98 17.73 19.96
N GLY A 45 -6.19 17.92 18.90
CA GLY A 45 -5.24 16.93 18.39
C GLY A 45 -3.83 17.17 18.93
N TYR A 46 -2.93 16.25 18.59
CA TYR A 46 -1.51 16.36 18.94
C TYR A 46 -0.65 16.35 17.69
N LYS A 47 0.38 17.20 17.72
CA LYS A 47 1.47 17.23 16.76
C LYS A 47 2.74 16.70 17.44
N VAL A 48 3.39 15.75 16.80
CA VAL A 48 4.65 15.15 17.27
C VAL A 48 5.68 15.23 16.15
N ASN A 49 6.85 15.77 16.47
CA ASN A 49 8.00 15.80 15.59
C ASN A 49 9.06 14.82 16.09
N VAL A 50 9.50 13.94 15.20
CA VAL A 50 10.52 12.92 15.47
C VAL A 50 11.67 13.08 14.48
N GLN A 51 12.89 13.03 14.95
CA GLN A 51 14.09 13.10 14.13
C GLN A 51 15.09 12.03 14.56
N ALA A 52 15.55 11.20 13.64
CA ALA A 52 16.48 10.10 13.93
C ALA A 52 16.03 9.23 15.12
N GLY A 53 14.74 8.94 15.20
CA GLY A 53 14.13 8.11 16.25
C GLY A 53 13.92 8.81 17.61
N LYS A 54 14.26 10.10 17.73
CA LYS A 54 14.07 10.89 18.96
C LYS A 54 12.90 11.86 18.80
N ILE A 55 12.02 11.91 19.78
CA ILE A 55 10.97 12.93 19.85
C ILE A 55 11.62 14.27 20.14
N ILE A 56 11.45 15.22 19.23
CA ILE A 56 12.00 16.59 19.33
C ILE A 56 10.97 17.51 20.00
N ASN A 57 9.70 17.38 19.60
CA ASN A 57 8.62 18.20 20.13
C ASN A 57 7.31 17.41 20.14
N LYS A 58 6.47 17.73 21.12
CA LYS A 58 5.08 17.30 21.20
C LYS A 58 4.25 18.49 21.70
N GLU A 59 3.24 18.86 20.92
CA GLU A 59 2.37 20.01 21.23
C GLU A 59 0.92 19.71 20.87
N GLU A 60 0.01 20.42 21.48
CA GLU A 60 -1.40 20.44 21.13
C GLU A 60 -1.60 21.25 19.86
N THR A 61 -2.52 20.80 18.99
CA THR A 61 -2.79 21.46 17.72
C THR A 61 -4.23 21.26 17.29
N GLY A 62 -4.80 22.28 16.64
CA GLY A 62 -6.08 22.16 15.97
C GLY A 62 -5.93 21.35 14.67
N CYS A 63 -6.70 20.27 14.53
CA CYS A 63 -6.74 19.50 13.31
C CYS A 63 -8.08 18.76 13.15
N SER A 64 -8.36 18.28 11.95
CA SER A 64 -9.50 17.41 11.68
C SER A 64 -9.27 16.02 12.30
N LYS A 65 -10.36 15.27 12.54
CA LYS A 65 -10.28 13.85 12.90
C LYS A 65 -9.47 13.07 11.86
N GLY A 66 -8.53 12.26 12.31
CA GLY A 66 -7.69 11.44 11.45
C GLY A 66 -6.22 11.57 11.83
N THR A 67 -5.35 11.08 10.93
CA THR A 67 -3.90 11.13 11.12
C THR A 67 -3.23 11.60 9.84
N ILE A 68 -2.35 12.58 9.96
CA ILE A 68 -1.46 13.07 8.90
C ILE A 68 -0.05 12.69 9.30
N ILE A 69 0.67 12.04 8.41
CA ILE A 69 2.09 11.69 8.61
C ILE A 69 2.88 12.27 7.45
N THR A 70 3.83 13.13 7.78
CA THR A 70 4.78 13.72 6.83
C THR A 70 6.17 13.18 7.11
N ILE A 71 6.80 12.60 6.10
CA ILE A 71 8.15 12.03 6.19
C ILE A 71 9.03 12.79 5.21
N THR A 72 10.14 13.35 5.71
CA THR A 72 11.11 14.11 4.92
C THR A 72 12.53 13.65 5.23
N ASP A 73 13.44 14.01 4.37
CA ASP A 73 14.88 13.79 4.54
C ASP A 73 15.23 12.33 4.83
N LEU A 74 14.66 11.40 4.07
CA LEU A 74 14.94 9.97 4.21
C LEU A 74 16.45 9.70 4.08
N PHE A 75 17.00 8.93 5.02
CA PHE A 75 18.42 8.59 5.14
C PHE A 75 19.37 9.75 5.46
N PHE A 76 18.87 10.91 5.92
CA PHE A 76 19.74 12.07 6.24
C PHE A 76 20.85 11.74 7.24
N ASN A 77 20.62 10.81 8.15
CA ASN A 77 21.57 10.35 9.18
C ASN A 77 22.27 9.03 8.82
N THR A 78 22.02 8.49 7.63
CA THR A 78 22.58 7.23 7.16
C THR A 78 23.10 7.37 5.72
N PRO A 79 24.19 8.15 5.50
CA PRO A 79 24.66 8.51 4.16
C PRO A 79 25.04 7.31 3.29
N VAL A 80 25.47 6.21 3.90
CA VAL A 80 25.74 4.97 3.17
C VAL A 80 24.47 4.43 2.52
N ARG A 81 23.34 4.39 3.25
CA ARG A 81 22.06 3.95 2.69
C ARG A 81 21.56 4.90 1.61
N TYR A 82 21.74 6.21 1.79
CA TYR A 82 21.38 7.21 0.79
C TYR A 82 22.07 6.96 -0.54
N LYS A 83 23.37 6.59 -0.54
CA LYS A 83 24.14 6.26 -1.75
C LYS A 83 23.65 5.03 -2.51
N PHE A 84 22.90 4.13 -1.85
CA PHE A 84 22.32 2.94 -2.49
C PHE A 84 20.97 3.19 -3.18
N LEU A 85 20.35 4.36 -2.97
CA LEU A 85 19.17 4.74 -3.73
C LEU A 85 19.49 4.76 -5.22
N LYS A 86 18.55 4.26 -5.97
CA LYS A 86 18.61 4.32 -7.43
C LYS A 86 18.26 5.74 -7.92
N LYS A 87 18.22 5.94 -9.23
CA LYS A 87 17.74 7.18 -9.81
C LYS A 87 16.27 7.39 -9.42
N ASP A 88 15.86 8.63 -9.23
CA ASP A 88 14.50 9.01 -8.80
C ASP A 88 13.40 8.32 -9.61
N PHE A 89 13.58 8.21 -10.92
CA PHE A 89 12.65 7.49 -11.81
C PHE A 89 12.49 6.01 -11.41
N THR A 90 13.58 5.35 -11.03
CA THR A 90 13.55 3.93 -10.65
C THR A 90 12.87 3.75 -9.29
N GLU A 91 13.19 4.62 -8.32
CA GLU A 91 12.54 4.61 -7.00
C GLU A 91 11.05 4.93 -7.11
N ALA A 92 10.69 5.90 -7.95
CA ALA A 92 9.29 6.24 -8.24
C ALA A 92 8.52 5.03 -8.81
N GLY A 93 9.13 4.26 -9.72
CA GLY A 93 8.54 3.04 -10.25
C GLY A 93 8.29 1.97 -9.19
N TYR A 94 9.21 1.79 -8.23
CA TYR A 94 8.98 0.88 -7.09
C TYR A 94 7.84 1.34 -6.18
N ILE A 95 7.74 2.65 -5.94
CA ILE A 95 6.63 3.22 -5.15
C ILE A 95 5.30 2.99 -5.88
N GLU A 96 5.26 3.26 -7.18
CA GLU A 96 4.08 3.04 -8.02
C GLU A 96 3.61 1.58 -7.97
N ASP A 97 4.53 0.62 -8.08
CA ASP A 97 4.23 -0.81 -8.00
C ASP A 97 3.63 -1.21 -6.63
N VAL A 98 4.16 -0.68 -5.53
CA VAL A 98 3.61 -0.91 -4.19
C VAL A 98 2.21 -0.29 -4.06
N ILE A 99 2.02 0.95 -4.48
CA ILE A 99 0.73 1.66 -4.40
C ILE A 99 -0.32 0.98 -5.30
N THR A 100 0.06 0.53 -6.49
CA THR A 100 -0.80 -0.26 -7.38
C THR A 100 -1.35 -1.50 -6.67
N ARG A 101 -0.49 -2.28 -6.00
CA ARG A 101 -0.93 -3.47 -5.26
C ARG A 101 -1.85 -3.13 -4.10
N ILE A 102 -1.57 -2.06 -3.37
CA ILE A 102 -2.43 -1.59 -2.28
C ILE A 102 -3.81 -1.17 -2.82
N ALA A 103 -3.85 -0.43 -3.91
CA ALA A 103 -5.09 0.01 -4.52
C ALA A 103 -5.94 -1.16 -5.02
N LEU A 104 -5.33 -2.17 -5.66
CA LEU A 104 -6.04 -3.34 -6.17
C LEU A 104 -6.67 -4.19 -5.06
N ILE A 105 -6.00 -4.33 -3.91
CA ILE A 105 -6.54 -5.15 -2.79
C ILE A 105 -7.47 -4.37 -1.86
N HIS A 106 -7.48 -3.04 -1.97
CA HIS A 106 -8.31 -2.14 -1.19
C HIS A 106 -9.09 -1.17 -2.09
N PRO A 107 -10.00 -1.67 -2.94
CA PRO A 107 -10.80 -0.82 -3.83
C PRO A 107 -11.70 0.17 -3.08
N GLU A 108 -11.98 -0.09 -1.80
CA GLU A 108 -12.74 0.77 -0.89
C GLU A 108 -11.96 2.00 -0.39
N ILE A 109 -10.65 2.10 -0.70
CA ILE A 109 -9.81 3.22 -0.27
C ILE A 109 -9.50 4.13 -1.46
N ALA A 110 -9.80 5.42 -1.32
CA ALA A 110 -9.35 6.43 -2.29
C ALA A 110 -7.85 6.68 -2.12
N ILE A 111 -7.09 6.45 -3.19
CA ILE A 111 -5.64 6.61 -3.19
C ILE A 111 -5.25 7.58 -4.29
N LYS A 112 -4.36 8.53 -3.95
CA LYS A 112 -3.74 9.42 -4.91
C LYS A 112 -2.22 9.36 -4.76
N LEU A 113 -1.53 8.99 -5.82
CA LEU A 113 -0.07 9.08 -5.93
C LEU A 113 0.31 10.22 -6.85
N THR A 114 1.15 11.11 -6.35
CA THR A 114 1.69 12.24 -7.12
C THR A 114 3.22 12.13 -7.15
N SER A 115 3.82 12.31 -8.32
CA SER A 115 5.26 12.36 -8.50
C SER A 115 5.62 13.55 -9.38
N SER A 116 6.57 14.38 -8.95
CA SER A 116 7.02 15.59 -9.67
C SER A 116 5.84 16.48 -10.10
N GLY A 117 4.84 16.67 -9.22
CA GLY A 117 3.65 17.48 -9.48
C GLY A 117 2.60 16.85 -10.41
N LYS A 118 2.85 15.64 -10.96
CA LYS A 118 1.90 14.92 -11.82
C LYS A 118 1.21 13.82 -11.03
N THR A 119 -0.10 13.67 -11.22
CA THR A 119 -0.85 12.53 -10.67
C THR A 119 -0.53 11.29 -11.51
N ILE A 120 -0.02 10.25 -10.84
CA ILE A 120 0.35 8.97 -11.45
C ILE A 120 -0.78 7.95 -11.27
N ILE A 121 -1.33 7.84 -10.05
CA ILE A 121 -2.46 6.96 -9.73
C ILE A 121 -3.52 7.79 -9.02
N GLN A 122 -4.78 7.57 -9.37
CA GLN A 122 -5.91 8.11 -8.63
C GLN A 122 -7.07 7.13 -8.68
N THR A 123 -7.51 6.66 -7.50
CA THR A 123 -8.67 5.78 -7.33
C THR A 123 -9.77 6.49 -6.56
N SER A 124 -11.01 6.08 -6.78
CA SER A 124 -12.19 6.71 -6.17
C SER A 124 -12.53 6.21 -4.77
N GLY A 125 -12.06 5.01 -4.39
CA GLY A 125 -12.43 4.38 -3.11
C GLY A 125 -13.89 3.94 -3.02
N ASN A 126 -14.51 3.63 -4.16
CA ASN A 126 -15.92 3.24 -4.24
C ASN A 126 -16.17 1.73 -4.06
N GLY A 127 -15.13 0.94 -3.82
CA GLY A 127 -15.21 -0.50 -3.66
C GLY A 127 -15.26 -1.30 -4.99
N ASP A 128 -15.26 -0.63 -6.13
CA ASP A 128 -15.33 -1.24 -7.44
C ASP A 128 -13.93 -1.48 -8.01
N ILE A 129 -13.56 -2.75 -8.21
CA ILE A 129 -12.26 -3.14 -8.76
C ILE A 129 -12.05 -2.63 -10.20
N LYS A 130 -13.12 -2.54 -11.00
CA LYS A 130 -13.04 -2.02 -12.36
C LYS A 130 -12.66 -0.55 -12.38
N SER A 131 -13.20 0.24 -11.45
CA SER A 131 -12.82 1.64 -11.26
C SER A 131 -11.35 1.79 -10.87
N VAL A 132 -10.84 0.88 -10.03
CA VAL A 132 -9.40 0.86 -9.67
C VAL A 132 -8.53 0.53 -10.87
N VAL A 133 -8.88 -0.51 -11.63
CA VAL A 133 -8.18 -0.90 -12.86
C VAL A 133 -8.18 0.25 -13.87
N TYR A 134 -9.30 0.97 -14.00
CA TYR A 134 -9.38 2.17 -14.83
C TYR A 134 -8.39 3.26 -14.37
N GLY A 135 -8.34 3.53 -13.07
CA GLY A 135 -7.46 4.56 -12.49
C GLY A 135 -5.96 4.25 -12.62
N ILE A 136 -5.59 2.97 -12.74
CA ILE A 136 -4.20 2.51 -12.82
C ILE A 136 -3.77 2.23 -14.26
N TYR A 137 -4.58 1.48 -15.02
CA TYR A 137 -4.21 0.95 -16.33
C TYR A 137 -4.94 1.62 -17.50
N GLY A 138 -5.90 2.50 -17.19
CA GLY A 138 -6.67 3.23 -18.18
C GLY A 138 -7.88 2.50 -18.73
N LYS A 139 -8.62 3.20 -19.60
CA LYS A 139 -9.92 2.75 -20.14
C LYS A 139 -9.84 1.44 -20.91
N ASP A 140 -8.85 1.32 -21.80
CA ASP A 140 -8.74 0.16 -22.68
C ASP A 140 -8.57 -1.14 -21.90
N VAL A 141 -7.85 -1.11 -20.80
CA VAL A 141 -7.69 -2.27 -19.92
C VAL A 141 -8.98 -2.52 -19.13
N ALA A 142 -9.56 -1.48 -18.52
CA ALA A 142 -10.77 -1.61 -17.71
C ALA A 142 -11.99 -2.13 -18.49
N ASP A 143 -12.10 -1.82 -19.77
CA ASP A 143 -13.19 -2.30 -20.64
C ASP A 143 -12.97 -3.75 -21.11
N ASN A 144 -11.77 -4.27 -20.95
CA ASN A 144 -11.37 -5.60 -21.40
C ASN A 144 -10.97 -6.55 -20.28
N ILE A 145 -11.49 -6.36 -19.07
CA ILE A 145 -11.37 -7.31 -17.97
C ILE A 145 -12.67 -8.08 -17.76
N LEU A 146 -12.54 -9.25 -17.15
CA LEU A 146 -13.62 -10.10 -16.67
C LEU A 146 -13.42 -10.29 -15.17
N GLU A 147 -14.50 -10.19 -14.40
CA GLU A 147 -14.46 -10.48 -12.98
C GLU A 147 -14.47 -12.00 -12.75
N VAL A 148 -13.66 -12.42 -11.79
CA VAL A 148 -13.59 -13.79 -11.30
C VAL A 148 -14.14 -13.82 -9.88
N ASN A 149 -15.14 -14.66 -9.64
CA ASN A 149 -15.66 -14.92 -8.31
C ASN A 149 -16.04 -16.40 -8.24
N TYR A 150 -15.21 -17.19 -7.59
CA TYR A 150 -15.37 -18.63 -7.48
C TYR A 150 -15.11 -19.06 -6.04
N GLN A 151 -15.86 -20.04 -5.56
CA GLN A 151 -15.68 -20.63 -4.25
C GLN A 151 -15.69 -22.14 -4.34
N TYR A 152 -14.72 -22.75 -3.72
CA TYR A 152 -14.62 -24.20 -3.54
C TYR A 152 -14.28 -24.46 -2.07
N GLU A 153 -15.19 -25.14 -1.38
CA GLU A 153 -15.10 -25.37 0.08
C GLU A 153 -14.81 -24.04 0.82
N ASP A 154 -13.72 -23.97 1.58
CA ASP A 154 -13.29 -22.79 2.33
C ASP A 154 -12.39 -21.85 1.51
N ILE A 155 -12.11 -22.18 0.25
CA ILE A 155 -11.25 -21.37 -0.63
C ILE A 155 -12.13 -20.50 -1.51
N LYS A 156 -11.94 -19.18 -1.39
CA LYS A 156 -12.58 -18.19 -2.27
C LYS A 156 -11.54 -17.54 -3.17
N VAL A 157 -11.77 -17.59 -4.49
CA VAL A 157 -10.95 -16.92 -5.50
C VAL A 157 -11.74 -15.75 -6.07
N THR A 158 -11.21 -14.55 -5.94
CA THR A 158 -11.82 -13.33 -6.46
C THR A 158 -10.77 -12.46 -7.15
N GLY A 159 -11.17 -11.70 -8.15
CA GLY A 159 -10.28 -10.79 -8.85
C GLY A 159 -10.75 -10.46 -10.24
N VAL A 160 -9.80 -10.12 -11.10
CA VAL A 160 -10.07 -9.82 -12.52
C VAL A 160 -9.03 -10.48 -13.40
N ILE A 161 -9.44 -10.88 -14.59
CA ILE A 161 -8.57 -11.38 -15.66
C ILE A 161 -8.77 -10.56 -16.93
N GLY A 162 -7.70 -10.38 -17.70
CA GLY A 162 -7.75 -9.67 -18.97
C GLY A 162 -8.27 -10.56 -20.09
N LYS A 163 -9.11 -10.03 -20.99
CA LYS A 163 -9.44 -10.67 -22.25
C LYS A 163 -8.18 -10.81 -23.13
N PRO A 164 -8.14 -11.75 -24.09
CA PRO A 164 -6.98 -11.96 -24.97
C PRO A 164 -6.50 -10.69 -25.68
N VAL A 165 -7.40 -9.75 -25.98
CA VAL A 165 -7.08 -8.48 -26.68
C VAL A 165 -6.10 -7.59 -25.92
N ILE A 166 -6.03 -7.73 -24.59
CA ILE A 166 -5.07 -7.00 -23.73
C ILE A 166 -3.95 -7.89 -23.20
N ALA A 167 -3.78 -9.08 -23.74
CA ALA A 167 -2.71 -10.00 -23.31
C ALA A 167 -1.33 -9.37 -23.52
N ARG A 168 -0.43 -9.65 -22.60
CA ARG A 168 0.96 -9.17 -22.62
C ARG A 168 1.92 -10.35 -22.65
N SER A 169 3.06 -10.18 -23.34
CA SER A 169 4.11 -11.20 -23.43
C SER A 169 4.90 -11.42 -22.13
N ASN A 170 4.65 -10.63 -21.08
CA ASN A 170 5.33 -10.71 -19.80
C ASN A 170 4.34 -10.87 -18.65
N ARG A 171 4.85 -11.32 -17.50
CA ARG A 171 4.09 -11.58 -16.27
C ARG A 171 3.98 -10.36 -15.33
N GLY A 172 4.30 -9.16 -15.79
CA GLY A 172 4.35 -7.96 -14.95
C GLY A 172 3.01 -7.61 -14.31
N ASN A 173 1.91 -7.96 -14.97
CA ASN A 173 0.54 -7.71 -14.49
C ASN A 173 -0.12 -8.93 -13.83
N GLN A 174 0.62 -10.02 -13.60
CA GLN A 174 0.14 -11.13 -12.78
C GLN A 174 0.38 -10.81 -11.31
N ILE A 175 -0.68 -10.44 -10.61
CA ILE A 175 -0.63 -9.96 -9.22
C ILE A 175 -1.53 -10.87 -8.38
N PHE A 176 -0.95 -11.54 -7.40
CA PHE A 176 -1.65 -12.47 -6.52
C PHE A 176 -1.64 -11.98 -5.08
N PHE A 177 -2.76 -12.22 -4.40
CA PHE A 177 -2.91 -11.95 -2.98
C PHE A 177 -3.47 -13.18 -2.26
N VAL A 178 -2.96 -13.45 -1.08
CA VAL A 178 -3.53 -14.44 -0.14
C VAL A 178 -3.87 -13.71 1.14
N ASN A 179 -5.13 -13.78 1.55
CA ASN A 179 -5.64 -13.08 2.74
C ASN A 179 -5.22 -11.60 2.77
N LYS A 180 -5.44 -10.89 1.65
CA LYS A 180 -5.09 -9.47 1.42
C LYS A 180 -3.59 -9.16 1.44
N ARG A 181 -2.71 -10.15 1.35
CA ARG A 181 -1.26 -9.96 1.28
C ARG A 181 -0.74 -10.29 -0.10
N TYR A 182 0.00 -9.37 -0.69
CA TYR A 182 0.70 -9.63 -1.94
C TYR A 182 1.69 -10.78 -1.77
N ILE A 183 1.62 -11.71 -2.68
CA ILE A 183 2.57 -12.82 -2.76
C ILE A 183 3.12 -12.95 -4.17
N LYS A 184 4.33 -13.45 -4.26
CA LYS A 184 4.97 -13.81 -5.51
C LYS A 184 5.29 -15.30 -5.46
N ASP A 185 4.46 -16.09 -6.13
CA ASP A 185 4.52 -17.54 -6.06
C ASP A 185 4.47 -18.15 -7.47
N LYS A 186 5.34 -19.13 -7.73
CA LYS A 186 5.45 -19.79 -9.03
C LYS A 186 4.30 -20.75 -9.29
N THR A 187 3.77 -21.38 -8.25
CA THR A 187 2.67 -22.34 -8.36
C THR A 187 1.39 -21.63 -8.78
N LEU A 188 1.07 -20.49 -8.13
CA LEU A 188 -0.07 -19.67 -8.51
C LEU A 188 0.06 -19.13 -9.93
N THR A 189 1.27 -18.68 -10.29
CA THR A 189 1.54 -18.23 -11.66
C THR A 189 1.28 -19.34 -12.68
N SER A 190 1.81 -20.55 -12.46
CA SER A 190 1.59 -21.69 -13.35
C SER A 190 0.12 -22.11 -13.40
N ALA A 191 -0.56 -22.14 -12.27
CA ALA A 191 -1.97 -22.48 -12.22
C ALA A 191 -2.85 -21.50 -13.03
N ALA A 192 -2.58 -20.19 -12.88
CA ALA A 192 -3.29 -19.16 -13.65
C ALA A 192 -3.00 -19.18 -15.15
N GLU A 193 -1.86 -19.72 -15.58
CA GLU A 193 -1.51 -19.87 -17.00
C GLU A 193 -2.08 -21.15 -17.64
N GLN A 194 -2.49 -22.12 -16.82
CA GLN A 194 -3.08 -23.37 -17.28
C GLN A 194 -4.61 -23.34 -17.33
N ALA A 195 -5.22 -22.38 -16.62
CA ALA A 195 -6.66 -22.21 -16.56
C ALA A 195 -7.21 -21.46 -17.78
#